data_48d3b90560caf3d784a3aead3f2f45af
#
_entry.id   48d3b90560caf3d784a3aead3f2f45af
#
_cell.length_a   1.000
_cell.length_b   1.000
_cell.length_c   1.000
_cell.angle_alpha   90.00
_cell.angle_beta   90.00
_cell.angle_gamma   90.00
#
_symmetry.space_group_name_H-M   'P 1'
#
loop_
_entity.id
_entity.type
_entity.pdbx_description
1 polymer ?
#
loop_
_entity_poly.entity_id
_entity_poly.type
_entity_poly.pdbx_seq_one_letter_code
_entity_poly.pdbx_strand_id
1 'polypeptide(L)'
;REGFSGMARWMQKQSAEEIGHAYAIAEYMIKREATPKVDKVDVVPQGWGNPVEVFEHALEHEKHVSKLIDELVQVASEEKDNATQNFLWQFVREQVEEEANVLNIVSRLRKAGDSAILFIDAKLGERES
;
A
#
# COMPACT_ATOMS: atom_id res chain seq x y z
N ARG A 1 11.68 -15.22 -17.60
CA ARG A 1 10.74 -14.24 -17.12
C ARG A 1 9.39 -14.88 -16.87
N GLU A 2 8.82 -14.59 -15.73
CA GLU A 2 7.69 -15.37 -15.24
C GLU A 2 6.36 -15.11 -15.92
N GLY A 3 6.11 -13.96 -16.44
CA GLY A 3 4.87 -13.71 -17.15
C GLY A 3 3.63 -13.58 -16.28
N PHE A 4 3.79 -13.15 -15.04
CA PHE A 4 2.65 -12.91 -14.17
C PHE A 4 2.10 -11.51 -14.42
N SER A 5 1.40 -11.34 -15.54
CA SER A 5 0.91 -10.03 -15.97
C SER A 5 -0.19 -9.48 -15.06
N GLY A 6 -1.02 -10.36 -14.50
CA GLY A 6 -2.08 -9.91 -13.58
C GLY A 6 -1.51 -9.36 -12.30
N MET A 7 -0.48 -9.99 -11.77
CA MET A 7 0.19 -9.50 -10.56
C MET A 7 0.89 -8.18 -10.83
N ALA A 8 1.54 -8.05 -12.00
CA ALA A 8 2.17 -6.80 -12.38
C ALA A 8 1.15 -5.66 -12.46
N ARG A 9 0.00 -5.93 -13.08
CA ARG A 9 -1.07 -4.95 -13.18
C ARG A 9 -1.59 -4.55 -11.80
N TRP A 10 -1.76 -5.53 -10.91
CA TRP A 10 -2.20 -5.25 -9.54
C TRP A 10 -1.22 -4.31 -8.84
N MET A 11 0.08 -4.60 -8.97
CA MET A 11 1.12 -3.77 -8.35
C MET A 11 1.14 -2.35 -8.92
N GLN A 12 0.93 -2.20 -10.23
CA GLN A 12 0.88 -0.88 -10.84
C GLN A 12 -0.28 -0.06 -10.28
N LYS A 13 -1.43 -0.68 -10.12
CA LYS A 13 -2.59 0.02 -9.55
C LYS A 13 -2.37 0.36 -8.09
N GLN A 14 -1.73 -0.53 -7.35
CA GLN A 14 -1.40 -0.27 -5.94
C GLN A 14 -0.45 0.92 -5.82
N SER A 15 0.57 0.97 -6.66
CA SER A 15 1.51 2.09 -6.67
C SER A 15 0.82 3.41 -7.00
N ALA A 16 -0.08 3.40 -7.98
CA ALA A 16 -0.83 4.60 -8.35
C ALA A 16 -1.68 5.10 -7.21
N GLU A 17 -2.32 4.18 -6.48
CA GLU A 17 -3.15 4.53 -5.33
C GLU A 17 -2.32 5.16 -4.22
N GLU A 18 -1.15 4.58 -3.93
CA GLU A 18 -0.27 5.11 -2.90
C GLU A 18 0.30 6.48 -3.25
N ILE A 19 0.60 6.70 -4.53
CA ILE A 19 1.03 8.02 -5.01
C ILE A 19 -0.08 9.03 -4.80
N GLY A 20 -1.33 8.64 -5.08
CA GLY A 20 -2.50 9.50 -4.84
C GLY A 20 -2.62 9.90 -3.38
N HIS A 21 -2.39 8.96 -2.47
CA HIS A 21 -2.41 9.25 -1.02
C HIS A 21 -1.31 10.23 -0.65
N ALA A 22 -0.11 10.05 -1.20
CA ALA A 22 1.01 10.94 -0.92
C ALA A 22 0.71 12.37 -1.39
N TYR A 23 0.11 12.52 -2.57
CA TYR A 23 -0.29 13.84 -3.07
C TYR A 23 -1.36 14.48 -2.18
N ALA A 24 -2.32 13.69 -1.71
CA ALA A 24 -3.37 14.22 -0.83
C ALA A 24 -2.76 14.76 0.47
N ILE A 25 -1.81 14.03 1.03
CA ILE A 25 -1.14 14.46 2.25
C ILE A 25 -0.30 15.71 1.99
N ALA A 26 0.43 15.74 0.88
CA ALA A 26 1.24 16.91 0.53
C ALA A 26 0.37 18.17 0.34
N GLU A 27 -0.77 18.02 -0.35
CA GLU A 27 -1.72 19.13 -0.52
C GLU A 27 -2.25 19.62 0.81
N TYR A 28 -2.57 18.70 1.70
CA TYR A 28 -3.06 19.06 3.02
C TYR A 28 -1.99 19.85 3.79
N MET A 29 -0.74 19.39 3.73
CA MET A 29 0.36 20.10 4.40
C MET A 29 0.53 21.51 3.87
N ILE A 30 0.42 21.69 2.56
CA ILE A 30 0.51 23.02 1.95
C ILE A 30 -0.62 23.91 2.43
N LYS A 31 -1.85 23.40 2.51
CA LYS A 31 -2.98 24.16 3.04
C LYS A 31 -2.77 24.57 4.48
N ARG A 32 -2.01 23.81 5.24
CA ARG A 32 -1.69 24.12 6.63
C ARG A 32 -0.37 24.89 6.75
N GLU A 33 0.12 25.41 5.63
CA GLU A 33 1.34 26.21 5.56
C GLU A 33 2.61 25.47 5.98
N ALA A 34 2.59 24.16 5.81
CA ALA A 34 3.77 23.33 6.03
C ALA A 34 4.47 23.07 4.71
N THR A 35 5.76 22.74 4.76
CA THR A 35 6.50 22.40 3.56
C THR A 35 6.73 20.89 3.55
N PRO A 36 6.08 20.17 2.63
CA PRO A 36 6.29 18.74 2.56
C PRO A 36 7.69 18.41 2.06
N LYS A 37 8.28 17.37 2.65
CA LYS A 37 9.56 16.86 2.19
C LYS A 37 9.30 15.53 1.50
N VAL A 38 9.83 15.41 0.30
CA VAL A 38 9.70 14.16 -0.45
C VAL A 38 10.96 13.36 -0.23
N ASP A 39 10.84 12.29 0.52
CA ASP A 39 11.95 11.37 0.70
C ASP A 39 11.94 10.35 -0.41
N LYS A 40 13.04 9.59 -0.47
CA LYS A 40 13.20 8.54 -1.44
C LYS A 40 12.07 7.52 -1.29
N VAL A 41 11.39 7.23 -2.39
CA VAL A 41 10.37 6.19 -2.42
C VAL A 41 11.05 4.86 -2.71
N ASP A 42 10.88 3.90 -1.81
CA ASP A 42 11.41 2.57 -2.04
C ASP A 42 10.58 1.86 -3.09
N VAL A 43 11.25 1.44 -4.13
CA VAL A 43 10.62 0.72 -5.23
C VAL A 43 10.91 -0.76 -5.03
N VAL A 44 9.90 -1.60 -5.18
CA VAL A 44 10.10 -3.04 -5.12
C VAL A 44 11.07 -3.44 -6.25
N PRO A 45 12.21 -4.06 -5.92
CA PRO A 45 13.17 -4.42 -6.95
C PRO A 45 12.58 -5.37 -7.97
N GLN A 46 12.91 -5.15 -9.22
CA GLN A 46 12.46 -6.04 -10.28
C GLN A 46 13.22 -7.36 -10.22
N GLY A 47 12.54 -8.42 -10.61
CA GLY A 47 13.16 -9.71 -10.62
C GLY A 47 13.23 -10.38 -9.26
N TRP A 48 12.48 -9.91 -8.32
CA TRP A 48 12.36 -10.55 -7.01
C TRP A 48 11.71 -11.92 -7.16
N GLY A 49 12.37 -12.90 -6.65
CA GLY A 49 11.95 -14.26 -6.46
C GLY A 49 10.57 -14.67 -6.95
N ASN A 50 9.84 -15.37 -6.12
CA ASN A 50 8.52 -15.89 -6.51
C ASN A 50 7.42 -14.92 -6.07
N PRO A 51 6.20 -15.12 -6.57
CA PRO A 51 5.08 -14.24 -6.25
C PRO A 51 4.80 -14.12 -4.75
N VAL A 52 4.98 -15.18 -3.98
CA VAL A 52 4.76 -15.14 -2.54
C VAL A 52 5.68 -14.11 -1.90
N GLU A 53 6.96 -14.13 -2.26
CA GLU A 53 7.94 -13.21 -1.68
C GLU A 53 7.62 -11.76 -2.01
N VAL A 54 7.19 -11.50 -3.24
CA VAL A 54 6.83 -10.15 -3.67
C VAL A 54 5.67 -9.62 -2.83
N PHE A 55 4.64 -10.43 -2.64
CA PHE A 55 3.47 -9.99 -1.89
C PHE A 55 3.72 -9.96 -0.38
N GLU A 56 4.61 -10.82 0.12
CA GLU A 56 5.04 -10.71 1.52
C GLU A 56 5.76 -9.40 1.76
N HIS A 57 6.60 -8.98 0.82
CA HIS A 57 7.26 -7.70 0.90
C HIS A 57 6.25 -6.55 0.85
N ALA A 58 5.25 -6.68 -0.01
CA ALA A 58 4.19 -5.68 -0.10
C ALA A 58 3.43 -5.57 1.22
N LEU A 59 3.18 -6.70 1.88
CA LEU A 59 2.50 -6.70 3.17
C LEU A 59 3.32 -5.97 4.23
N GLU A 60 4.63 -6.23 4.28
CA GLU A 60 5.50 -5.52 5.22
C GLU A 60 5.49 -4.03 4.96
N HIS A 61 5.48 -3.65 3.69
CA HIS A 61 5.41 -2.24 3.31
C HIS A 61 4.10 -1.60 3.79
N GLU A 62 2.97 -2.29 3.62
CA GLU A 62 1.69 -1.77 4.09
C GLU A 62 1.67 -1.61 5.60
N LYS A 63 2.23 -2.56 6.33
CA LYS A 63 2.32 -2.46 7.79
C LYS A 63 3.18 -1.28 8.22
N HIS A 64 4.25 -1.02 7.47
CA HIS A 64 5.12 0.12 7.74
C HIS A 64 4.36 1.43 7.51
N VAL A 65 3.61 1.53 6.42
CA VAL A 65 2.80 2.71 6.13
C VAL A 65 1.75 2.93 7.22
N SER A 66 1.08 1.85 7.65
CA SER A 66 0.09 1.93 8.73
C SER A 66 0.71 2.50 10.00
N LYS A 67 1.92 2.04 10.34
CA LYS A 67 2.62 2.51 11.53
C LYS A 67 2.95 3.99 11.42
N LEU A 68 3.41 4.44 10.26
CA LEU A 68 3.72 5.86 10.04
C LEU A 68 2.47 6.72 10.19
N ILE A 69 1.35 6.26 9.65
CA ILE A 69 0.09 7.00 9.76
C ILE A 69 -0.36 7.06 11.22
N ASP A 70 -0.24 5.96 11.94
CA ASP A 70 -0.57 5.95 13.37
C ASP A 70 0.29 6.93 14.17
N GLU A 71 1.57 7.01 13.83
CA GLU A 71 2.47 7.96 14.48
C GLU A 71 2.07 9.40 14.19
N LEU A 72 1.64 9.68 12.98
CA LEU A 72 1.15 11.02 12.62
C LEU A 72 -0.13 11.37 13.38
N VAL A 73 -1.03 10.40 13.53
CA VAL A 73 -2.25 10.61 14.31
C VAL A 73 -1.89 10.92 15.76
N GLN A 74 -0.91 10.20 16.30
CA GLN A 74 -0.47 10.43 17.68
C GLN A 74 0.07 11.84 17.85
N VAL A 75 0.92 12.30 16.92
CA VAL A 75 1.45 13.65 16.97
C VAL A 75 0.32 14.70 16.88
N ALA A 76 -0.60 14.49 15.95
CA ALA A 76 -1.75 15.42 15.81
C ALA A 76 -2.56 15.47 17.11
N SER A 77 -2.73 14.33 17.76
CA SER A 77 -3.45 14.27 19.03
C SER A 77 -2.73 15.05 20.11
N GLU A 78 -1.41 14.87 20.22
CA GLU A 78 -0.60 15.56 21.21
C GLU A 78 -0.59 17.06 21.01
N GLU A 79 -0.60 17.48 19.73
CA GLU A 79 -0.65 18.90 19.38
C GLU A 79 -2.06 19.49 19.44
N LYS A 80 -3.04 18.65 19.74
CA LYS A 80 -4.46 19.02 19.77
C LYS A 80 -4.92 19.59 18.42
N ASP A 81 -4.35 19.07 17.35
CA ASP A 81 -4.71 19.47 15.99
C ASP A 81 -5.81 18.56 15.48
N ASN A 82 -7.05 18.91 15.83
CA ASN A 82 -8.21 18.08 15.49
C ASN A 82 -8.45 17.98 13.99
N ALA A 83 -8.16 19.03 13.24
CA ALA A 83 -8.35 19.02 11.80
C ALA A 83 -7.43 18.01 11.14
N THR A 84 -6.15 17.98 11.53
CA THR A 84 -5.19 17.03 11.00
C THR A 84 -5.57 15.61 11.41
N GLN A 85 -5.98 15.43 12.66
CA GLN A 85 -6.39 14.12 13.14
C GLN A 85 -7.57 13.60 12.32
N ASN A 86 -8.56 14.45 12.08
CA ASN A 86 -9.72 14.08 11.27
C ASN A 86 -9.31 13.75 9.82
N PHE A 87 -8.42 14.53 9.25
CA PHE A 87 -7.91 14.26 7.91
C PHE A 87 -7.23 12.89 7.83
N LEU A 88 -6.43 12.54 8.83
CA LEU A 88 -5.67 11.30 8.83
C LEU A 88 -6.55 10.06 9.03
N TRP A 89 -7.72 10.20 9.66
CA TRP A 89 -8.58 9.05 9.94
C TRP A 89 -8.97 8.28 8.67
N GLN A 90 -9.12 8.94 7.55
CA GLN A 90 -9.45 8.25 6.30
C GLN A 90 -8.33 7.26 5.91
N PHE A 91 -7.08 7.66 6.15
CA PHE A 91 -5.95 6.78 5.81
C PHE A 91 -5.82 5.64 6.81
N VAL A 92 -6.16 5.88 8.08
CA VAL A 92 -6.20 4.81 9.08
C VAL A 92 -7.18 3.73 8.63
N ARG A 93 -8.37 4.14 8.22
CA ARG A 93 -9.39 3.19 7.76
C ARG A 93 -8.96 2.44 6.51
N GLU A 94 -8.38 3.17 5.56
CA GLU A 94 -7.93 2.55 4.32
C GLU A 94 -6.81 1.54 4.56
N GLN A 95 -5.91 1.81 5.50
CA GLN A 95 -4.81 0.89 5.79
C GLN A 95 -5.28 -0.43 6.36
N VAL A 96 -6.37 -0.44 7.11
CA VAL A 96 -6.95 -1.70 7.58
C VAL A 96 -7.33 -2.57 6.38
N GLU A 97 -7.97 -1.97 5.38
CA GLU A 97 -8.35 -2.69 4.17
C GLU A 97 -7.14 -3.09 3.33
N GLU A 98 -6.15 -2.19 3.20
CA GLU A 98 -4.96 -2.47 2.43
C GLU A 98 -4.20 -3.66 2.99
N GLU A 99 -4.00 -3.69 4.31
CA GLU A 99 -3.31 -4.82 4.93
C GLU A 99 -4.11 -6.12 4.77
N ALA A 100 -5.42 -6.05 4.96
CA ALA A 100 -6.26 -7.23 4.82
C ALA A 100 -6.23 -7.79 3.41
N ASN A 101 -6.28 -6.92 2.41
CA ASN A 101 -6.25 -7.33 1.01
C ASN A 101 -4.94 -8.02 0.66
N VAL A 102 -3.82 -7.43 1.05
CA VAL A 102 -2.51 -8.00 0.74
C VAL A 102 -2.30 -9.31 1.51
N LEU A 103 -2.71 -9.34 2.78
CA LEU A 103 -2.62 -10.57 3.58
C LEU A 103 -3.41 -11.69 2.94
N ASN A 104 -4.60 -11.39 2.43
CA ASN A 104 -5.42 -12.39 1.75
C ASN A 104 -4.70 -12.96 0.54
N ILE A 105 -4.07 -12.09 -0.25
CA ILE A 105 -3.31 -12.52 -1.43
C ILE A 105 -2.15 -13.43 -1.01
N VAL A 106 -1.39 -13.01 0.01
CA VAL A 106 -0.27 -13.81 0.51
C VAL A 106 -0.74 -15.19 0.96
N SER A 107 -1.84 -15.24 1.72
CA SER A 107 -2.39 -16.51 2.22
C SER A 107 -2.77 -17.44 1.08
N ARG A 108 -3.41 -16.89 0.06
CA ARG A 108 -3.82 -17.69 -1.09
C ARG A 108 -2.63 -18.20 -1.88
N LEU A 109 -1.62 -17.36 -2.07
CA LEU A 109 -0.42 -17.75 -2.79
C LEU A 109 0.37 -18.83 -2.06
N ARG A 110 0.43 -18.76 -0.73
CA ARG A 110 1.12 -19.75 0.07
C ARG A 110 0.50 -21.14 -0.05
N LYS A 111 -0.81 -21.19 -0.25
CA LYS A 111 -1.54 -22.46 -0.35
C LYS A 111 -1.64 -22.99 -1.76
N ALA A 112 -1.22 -22.21 -2.75
CA ALA A 112 -1.45 -22.53 -4.15
C ALA A 112 -0.35 -23.41 -4.73
N GLY A 113 -0.75 -24.35 -5.58
CA GLY A 113 0.19 -25.03 -6.47
C GLY A 113 0.33 -24.22 -7.75
N ASP A 114 1.14 -24.70 -8.68
CA ASP A 114 1.48 -23.96 -9.89
C ASP A 114 0.27 -23.51 -10.71
N SER A 115 -0.69 -24.39 -10.91
CA SER A 115 -1.87 -24.02 -11.72
C SER A 115 -2.77 -23.05 -10.98
N ALA A 116 -2.84 -23.16 -9.65
CA ALA A 116 -3.61 -22.21 -8.86
C ALA A 116 -2.99 -20.82 -8.87
N ILE A 117 -1.66 -20.76 -8.94
CA ILE A 117 -0.97 -19.46 -9.03
C ILE A 117 -1.38 -18.72 -10.31
N LEU A 118 -1.48 -19.45 -11.42
CA LEU A 118 -1.92 -18.84 -12.68
C LEU A 118 -3.35 -18.32 -12.59
N PHE A 119 -4.22 -19.06 -11.91
CA PHE A 119 -5.59 -18.62 -11.69
C PHE A 119 -5.64 -17.36 -10.84
N ILE A 120 -4.85 -17.33 -9.76
CA ILE A 120 -4.77 -16.16 -8.88
C ILE A 120 -4.25 -14.96 -9.66
N ASP A 121 -3.22 -15.15 -10.50
CA ASP A 121 -2.69 -14.09 -11.32
C ASP A 121 -3.77 -13.48 -12.22
N ALA A 122 -4.56 -14.34 -12.87
CA ALA A 122 -5.64 -13.86 -13.73
C ALA A 122 -6.65 -13.04 -12.95
N LYS A 123 -6.99 -13.47 -11.74
CA LYS A 123 -7.94 -12.76 -10.89
C LYS A 123 -7.39 -11.40 -10.44
N LEU A 124 -6.11 -11.34 -10.09
CA LEU A 124 -5.50 -10.09 -9.69
C LEU A 124 -5.48 -9.08 -10.83
N GLY A 125 -5.35 -9.55 -12.06
CA GLY A 125 -5.39 -8.68 -13.23
C GLY A 125 -6.73 -8.05 -13.49
N GLU A 126 -7.80 -8.53 -12.86
CA GLU A 126 -9.15 -7.98 -13.00
C GLU A 126 -9.37 -6.77 -12.10
N ARG A 127 -8.42 -6.42 -11.25
CA ARG A 127 -8.54 -5.28 -10.34
C ARG A 127 -8.82 -3.99 -11.11
N GLU A 128 -9.85 -3.25 -10.69
CA GLU A 128 -10.24 -2.02 -11.37
C GLU A 128 -9.61 -0.77 -10.77
N SER A 129 -9.21 -0.81 -9.53
CA SER A 129 -8.56 0.35 -8.93
C SER A 129 -7.74 -0.02 -7.71
#